data_aa5a6b821ae52a1bc4b334aacf54210f
#
_entry.id   aa5a6b821ae52a1bc4b334aacf54210f
#
_cell.length_a   1.000
_cell.length_b   1.000
_cell.length_c   1.000
_cell.angle_alpha   90.00
_cell.angle_beta   90.00
_cell.angle_gamma   90.00
#
_symmetry.space_group_name_H-M   'P 1'
#
loop_
_entity.id
_entity.type
_entity.pdbx_description
1 polymer ?
#
loop_
_entity_poly.entity_id
_entity_poly.type
_entity_poly.pdbx_seq_one_letter_code
_entity_poly.pdbx_strand_id
1 'polypeptide(L)'
;MKFVIASDIHGSAFWCGKLMELIEKEQPDKILLLGDLLYHGPRNDLPADYAPKQVIPMLSRYKDKIVAVRGNCEAEVDQMVLPFPCMADYALLIDGGLTLYLTHGHHTSPDNLPPLEEGSIFLSGHTHVKMDEVREGIRCVNPGSVSIPKDSSHSCMVWDSGSLRTVIWEE
;
A
#
# COMPACT_ATOMS: atom_id res chain seq x y z
N MET A 1 4.00 13.90 -10.04
CA MET A 1 3.22 13.95 -8.77
C MET A 1 4.00 13.30 -7.63
N LYS A 2 3.62 13.57 -6.38
CA LYS A 2 4.17 12.94 -5.18
C LYS A 2 3.18 11.94 -4.59
N PHE A 3 3.62 10.71 -4.31
CA PHE A 3 2.80 9.66 -3.71
C PHE A 3 3.43 9.11 -2.44
N VAL A 4 2.62 8.80 -1.43
CA VAL A 4 2.96 7.86 -0.36
C VAL A 4 2.35 6.52 -0.73
N ILE A 5 3.15 5.46 -0.74
CA ILE A 5 2.78 4.10 -1.14
C ILE A 5 2.92 3.20 0.08
N ALA A 6 1.83 2.60 0.53
CA ALA A 6 1.80 1.75 1.72
C ALA A 6 0.93 0.50 1.49
N SER A 7 1.21 -0.56 2.22
CA SER A 7 0.49 -1.82 2.17
C SER A 7 0.47 -2.50 3.53
N ASP A 8 -0.48 -3.40 3.72
CA ASP A 8 -0.47 -4.34 4.83
C ASP A 8 -0.44 -3.64 6.21
N ILE A 9 -1.43 -2.75 6.44
CA ILE A 9 -1.65 -2.01 7.70
C ILE A 9 -2.26 -2.95 8.76
N HIS A 10 -3.09 -3.91 8.33
CA HIS A 10 -3.68 -4.96 9.15
C HIS A 10 -4.30 -4.47 10.48
N GLY A 11 -4.91 -3.29 10.47
CA GLY A 11 -5.63 -2.75 11.61
C GLY A 11 -4.76 -2.25 12.77
N SER A 12 -3.45 -2.12 12.59
CA SER A 12 -2.56 -1.55 13.61
C SER A 12 -2.76 -0.03 13.70
N ALA A 13 -3.30 0.45 14.82
CA ALA A 13 -3.46 1.89 15.04
C ALA A 13 -2.11 2.56 15.29
N PHE A 14 -1.19 1.89 15.99
CA PHE A 14 0.15 2.41 16.23
C PHE A 14 0.90 2.68 14.91
N TRP A 15 1.03 1.68 14.05
CA TRP A 15 1.76 1.82 12.79
C TRP A 15 1.03 2.68 11.76
N CYS A 16 -0.30 2.63 11.75
CA CYS A 16 -1.09 3.57 10.95
C CYS A 16 -0.84 5.01 11.41
N GLY A 17 -0.69 5.27 12.71
CA GLY A 17 -0.31 6.57 13.26
C GLY A 17 1.02 7.07 12.68
N LYS A 18 2.04 6.20 12.61
CA LYS A 18 3.33 6.52 11.98
C LYS A 18 3.21 6.85 10.50
N LEU A 19 2.35 6.12 9.79
CA LEU A 19 2.02 6.44 8.40
C LEU A 19 1.34 7.82 8.27
N MET A 20 0.42 8.16 9.19
CA MET A 20 -0.24 9.49 9.20
C MET A 20 0.77 10.62 9.45
N GLU A 21 1.70 10.46 10.41
CA GLU A 21 2.79 11.42 10.64
C GLU A 21 3.61 11.67 9.37
N LEU A 22 3.92 10.61 8.63
CA LEU A 22 4.64 10.71 7.36
C LEU A 22 3.81 11.44 6.30
N ILE A 23 2.55 11.11 6.15
CA ILE A 23 1.65 11.76 5.18
C ILE A 23 1.53 13.26 5.49
N GLU A 24 1.42 13.63 6.76
CA GLU A 24 1.40 15.04 7.17
C GLU A 24 2.70 15.77 6.83
N LYS A 25 3.84 15.11 6.99
CA LYS A 25 5.15 15.67 6.64
C LYS A 25 5.35 15.78 5.13
N GLU A 26 5.02 14.75 4.39
CA GLU A 26 5.29 14.66 2.94
C GLU A 26 4.30 15.46 2.09
N GLN A 27 3.08 15.69 2.59
CA GLN A 27 2.01 16.37 1.84
C GLN A 27 1.81 15.81 0.42
N PRO A 28 1.58 14.49 0.27
CA PRO A 28 1.49 13.87 -1.05
C PRO A 28 0.27 14.34 -1.83
N ASP A 29 0.35 14.27 -3.15
CA ASP A 29 -0.79 14.47 -4.05
C ASP A 29 -1.79 13.31 -3.92
N LYS A 30 -1.29 12.07 -3.83
CA LYS A 30 -2.09 10.86 -3.60
C LYS A 30 -1.41 9.91 -2.61
N ILE A 31 -2.25 9.08 -1.98
CA ILE A 31 -1.86 8.01 -1.06
C ILE A 31 -2.31 6.71 -1.72
N LEU A 32 -1.36 5.86 -2.06
CA LEU A 32 -1.60 4.59 -2.73
C LEU A 32 -1.57 3.48 -1.68
N LEU A 33 -2.74 2.86 -1.42
CA LEU A 33 -2.88 1.78 -0.45
C LEU A 33 -3.08 0.46 -1.20
N LEU A 34 -2.13 -0.45 -1.02
CA LEU A 34 -2.07 -1.70 -1.79
C LEU A 34 -2.80 -2.87 -1.10
N GLY A 35 -3.79 -2.58 -0.23
CA GLY A 35 -4.65 -3.58 0.39
C GLY A 35 -4.23 -4.01 1.80
N ASP A 36 -5.04 -4.90 2.37
CA ASP A 36 -4.92 -5.45 3.73
C ASP A 36 -4.90 -4.34 4.81
N LEU A 37 -5.99 -3.53 4.83
CA LEU A 37 -6.04 -2.30 5.62
C LEU A 37 -6.48 -2.53 7.07
N LEU A 38 -7.57 -3.28 7.31
CA LEU A 38 -8.24 -3.34 8.62
C LEU A 38 -8.10 -4.68 9.34
N TYR A 39 -8.20 -5.80 8.61
CA TYR A 39 -8.16 -7.12 9.21
C TYR A 39 -6.74 -7.69 9.25
N HIS A 40 -6.35 -8.25 10.41
CA HIS A 40 -5.00 -8.82 10.58
C HIS A 40 -4.75 -10.09 9.76
N GLY A 41 -5.81 -10.77 9.31
CA GLY A 41 -5.73 -12.06 8.61
C GLY A 41 -5.52 -13.25 9.56
N PRO A 42 -6.10 -14.44 9.25
CA PRO A 42 -6.08 -15.59 10.17
C PRO A 42 -4.71 -16.25 10.30
N ARG A 43 -3.75 -15.91 9.44
CA ARG A 43 -2.40 -16.48 9.42
C ARG A 43 -1.36 -15.64 10.15
N ASN A 44 -1.71 -14.42 10.56
CA ASN A 44 -0.81 -13.49 11.20
C ASN A 44 -1.16 -13.37 12.69
N ASP A 45 -0.15 -13.14 13.51
CA ASP A 45 -0.37 -12.65 14.87
C ASP A 45 -0.94 -11.22 14.83
N LEU A 46 -1.55 -10.79 15.92
CA LEU A 46 -2.06 -9.43 16.03
C LEU A 46 -0.90 -8.44 16.01
N PRO A 47 -0.96 -7.42 15.14
CA PRO A 47 0.06 -6.37 15.15
C PRO A 47 -0.04 -5.50 16.41
N ALA A 48 1.01 -4.71 16.66
CA ALA A 48 1.02 -3.73 17.74
C ALA A 48 -0.21 -2.81 17.66
N ASP A 49 -0.92 -2.67 18.78
CA ASP A 49 -2.14 -1.88 18.92
C ASP A 49 -3.17 -2.19 17.81
N TYR A 50 -3.58 -3.47 17.74
CA TYR A 50 -4.63 -3.88 16.80
C TYR A 50 -5.97 -3.23 17.20
N ALA A 51 -6.32 -2.17 16.50
CA ALA A 51 -7.50 -1.37 16.75
C ALA A 51 -8.11 -0.80 15.45
N PRO A 52 -8.70 -1.65 14.57
CA PRO A 52 -9.21 -1.22 13.27
C PRO A 52 -10.21 -0.08 13.38
N LYS A 53 -11.00 -0.01 14.46
CA LYS A 53 -11.90 1.13 14.71
C LYS A 53 -11.18 2.48 14.86
N GLN A 54 -9.89 2.48 15.21
CA GLN A 54 -9.07 3.70 15.24
C GLN A 54 -8.42 3.98 13.89
N VAL A 55 -8.07 2.94 13.13
CA VAL A 55 -7.51 3.07 11.77
C VAL A 55 -8.51 3.72 10.81
N ILE A 56 -9.79 3.36 10.90
CA ILE A 56 -10.85 3.91 10.03
C ILE A 56 -10.85 5.45 10.00
N PRO A 57 -10.96 6.18 11.12
CA PRO A 57 -10.96 7.65 11.09
C PRO A 57 -9.59 8.24 10.65
N MET A 58 -8.47 7.55 10.93
CA MET A 58 -7.15 8.00 10.46
C MET A 58 -7.10 8.06 8.94
N LEU A 59 -7.46 6.96 8.26
CA LEU A 59 -7.50 6.89 6.80
C LEU A 59 -8.58 7.81 6.22
N SER A 60 -9.75 7.89 6.86
CA SER A 60 -10.88 8.70 6.39
C SER A 60 -10.56 10.19 6.27
N ARG A 61 -9.60 10.72 7.04
CA ARG A 61 -9.11 12.11 6.92
C ARG A 61 -8.56 12.43 5.53
N TYR A 62 -8.08 11.41 4.82
CA TYR A 62 -7.42 11.55 3.51
C TYR A 62 -8.23 10.92 2.37
N LYS A 63 -9.52 10.66 2.55
CA LYS A 63 -10.40 9.96 1.59
C LYS A 63 -10.29 10.48 0.16
N ASP A 64 -10.14 11.79 -0.02
CA ASP A 64 -10.09 12.43 -1.34
C ASP A 64 -8.70 12.27 -2.04
N LYS A 65 -7.69 11.86 -1.29
CA LYS A 65 -6.33 11.59 -1.80
C LYS A 65 -6.03 10.11 -1.96
N ILE A 66 -6.79 9.22 -1.31
CA ILE A 66 -6.54 7.77 -1.33
C ILE A 66 -6.96 7.16 -2.65
N VAL A 67 -6.07 6.33 -3.20
CA VAL A 67 -6.34 5.32 -4.21
C VAL A 67 -6.00 3.98 -3.59
N ALA A 68 -7.00 3.14 -3.37
CA ALA A 68 -6.80 1.85 -2.72
C ALA A 68 -7.21 0.70 -3.64
N VAL A 69 -6.53 -0.44 -3.48
CA VAL A 69 -6.88 -1.71 -4.11
C VAL A 69 -7.18 -2.75 -3.05
N ARG A 70 -7.92 -3.78 -3.43
CA ARG A 70 -8.32 -4.88 -2.55
C ARG A 70 -7.15 -5.82 -2.26
N GLY A 71 -6.91 -6.09 -0.99
CA GLY A 71 -6.08 -7.20 -0.54
C GLY A 71 -6.87 -8.50 -0.35
N ASN A 72 -6.21 -9.54 0.11
CA ASN A 72 -6.88 -10.80 0.42
C ASN A 72 -7.66 -10.76 1.75
N CYS A 73 -7.43 -9.76 2.57
CA CYS A 73 -8.15 -9.59 3.85
C CYS A 73 -9.33 -8.62 3.77
N GLU A 74 -9.51 -7.86 2.68
CA GLU A 74 -10.66 -6.99 2.53
C GLU A 74 -11.94 -7.80 2.30
N ALA A 75 -12.97 -7.43 3.04
CA ALA A 75 -14.33 -7.92 2.90
C ALA A 75 -15.29 -6.76 2.60
N GLU A 76 -16.52 -7.07 2.20
CA GLU A 76 -17.54 -6.05 1.91
C GLU A 76 -17.80 -5.12 3.09
N VAL A 77 -17.63 -5.61 4.33
CA VAL A 77 -17.78 -4.80 5.54
C VAL A 77 -16.74 -3.68 5.63
N ASP A 78 -15.54 -3.86 5.07
CA ASP A 78 -14.53 -2.81 5.04
C ASP A 78 -14.98 -1.65 4.15
N GLN A 79 -15.59 -1.95 3.00
CA GLN A 79 -16.18 -0.93 2.14
C GLN A 79 -17.37 -0.20 2.79
N MET A 80 -18.08 -0.83 3.73
CA MET A 80 -19.17 -0.17 4.46
C MET A 80 -18.68 0.87 5.45
N VAL A 81 -17.45 0.75 5.95
CA VAL A 81 -16.89 1.62 6.99
C VAL A 81 -15.82 2.58 6.48
N LEU A 82 -15.21 2.30 5.32
CA LEU A 82 -14.23 3.18 4.68
C LEU A 82 -14.92 4.08 3.64
N PRO A 83 -14.73 5.41 3.70
CA PRO A 83 -15.42 6.38 2.82
C PRO A 83 -14.74 6.55 1.44
N PHE A 84 -13.88 5.61 1.05
CA PHE A 84 -13.20 5.57 -0.24
C PHE A 84 -13.28 4.15 -0.82
N PRO A 85 -13.24 3.97 -2.15
CA PRO A 85 -13.21 2.64 -2.77
C PRO A 85 -12.01 1.82 -2.31
N CYS A 86 -12.24 0.58 -1.86
CA CYS A 86 -11.18 -0.32 -1.41
C CYS A 86 -11.34 -1.77 -1.94
N MET A 87 -12.26 -2.02 -2.87
CA MET A 87 -12.61 -3.36 -3.34
C MET A 87 -12.22 -3.62 -4.81
N ALA A 88 -11.47 -2.72 -5.45
CA ALA A 88 -10.97 -2.92 -6.80
C ALA A 88 -9.75 -3.86 -6.80
N ASP A 89 -9.73 -4.89 -7.64
CA ASP A 89 -8.61 -5.84 -7.71
C ASP A 89 -7.31 -5.18 -8.20
N TYR A 90 -7.44 -4.11 -8.99
CA TYR A 90 -6.31 -3.28 -9.43
C TYR A 90 -6.78 -1.84 -9.72
N ALA A 91 -5.80 -0.95 -9.83
CA ALA A 91 -6.01 0.41 -10.30
C ALA A 91 -4.87 0.81 -11.25
N LEU A 92 -5.17 1.69 -12.20
CA LEU A 92 -4.18 2.31 -13.07
C LEU A 92 -4.09 3.80 -12.74
N LEU A 93 -2.87 4.28 -12.57
CA LEU A 93 -2.57 5.68 -12.38
C LEU A 93 -1.55 6.10 -13.45
N ILE A 94 -1.75 7.26 -14.06
CA ILE A 94 -0.83 7.79 -15.07
C ILE A 94 -0.22 9.08 -14.53
N ASP A 95 1.10 9.14 -14.45
CA ASP A 95 1.86 10.30 -14.01
C ASP A 95 2.92 10.66 -15.05
N GLY A 96 2.75 11.78 -15.77
CA GLY A 96 3.70 12.25 -16.75
C GLY A 96 3.98 11.26 -17.91
N GLY A 97 3.00 10.45 -18.29
CA GLY A 97 3.14 9.40 -19.30
C GLY A 97 3.63 8.05 -18.75
N LEU A 98 3.97 7.98 -17.47
CA LEU A 98 4.33 6.75 -16.79
C LEU A 98 3.06 6.05 -16.28
N THR A 99 2.90 4.77 -16.61
CA THR A 99 1.81 3.93 -16.11
C THR A 99 2.22 3.25 -14.81
N LEU A 100 1.43 3.46 -13.75
CA LEU A 100 1.54 2.72 -12.49
C LEU A 100 0.36 1.76 -12.38
N TYR A 101 0.65 0.47 -12.29
CA TYR A 101 -0.34 -0.58 -12.04
C TYR A 101 -0.29 -0.94 -10.57
N LEU A 102 -1.40 -0.71 -9.87
CA LEU A 102 -1.54 -0.99 -8.44
C LEU A 102 -2.33 -2.28 -8.27
N THR A 103 -1.83 -3.19 -7.46
CA THR A 103 -2.54 -4.40 -7.01
C THR A 103 -2.07 -4.79 -5.62
N HIS A 104 -2.75 -5.72 -4.97
CA HIS A 104 -2.23 -6.24 -3.71
C HIS A 104 -1.11 -7.27 -3.90
N GLY A 105 -1.19 -8.10 -4.94
CA GLY A 105 -0.17 -9.11 -5.22
C GLY A 105 -0.61 -10.56 -5.02
N HIS A 106 -1.83 -10.80 -4.56
CA HIS A 106 -2.34 -12.16 -4.32
C HIS A 106 -2.97 -12.82 -5.58
N HIS A 107 -3.36 -12.04 -6.58
CA HIS A 107 -3.86 -12.53 -7.87
C HIS A 107 -2.86 -12.34 -9.00
N THR A 108 -2.25 -11.18 -9.05
CA THR A 108 -1.16 -10.84 -9.99
C THR A 108 0.09 -10.51 -9.18
N SER A 109 1.24 -10.98 -9.64
CA SER A 109 2.50 -10.85 -8.92
C SER A 109 3.64 -10.55 -9.92
N PRO A 110 4.85 -10.21 -9.45
CA PRO A 110 6.02 -10.06 -10.33
C PRO A 110 6.35 -11.32 -11.16
N ASP A 111 5.89 -12.49 -10.73
CA ASP A 111 6.08 -13.76 -11.48
C ASP A 111 4.93 -14.04 -12.47
N ASN A 112 3.87 -13.23 -12.43
CA ASN A 112 2.70 -13.31 -13.30
C ASN A 112 2.17 -11.90 -13.57
N LEU A 113 2.96 -11.11 -14.30
CA LEU A 113 2.64 -9.72 -14.63
C LEU A 113 1.43 -9.63 -15.57
N PRO A 114 0.56 -8.64 -15.40
CA PRO A 114 -0.45 -8.31 -16.39
C PRO A 114 0.21 -7.71 -17.64
N PRO A 115 -0.49 -7.63 -18.78
CA PRO A 115 0.05 -6.98 -19.97
C PRO A 115 0.25 -5.47 -19.71
N LEU A 116 1.50 -5.07 -19.55
CA LEU A 116 1.94 -3.69 -19.33
C LEU A 116 2.96 -3.29 -20.38
N GLU A 117 2.98 -2.01 -20.73
CA GLU A 117 4.02 -1.46 -21.58
C GLU A 117 5.37 -1.41 -20.86
N GLU A 118 6.46 -1.66 -21.58
CA GLU A 118 7.81 -1.52 -21.06
C GLU A 118 8.03 -0.14 -20.43
N GLY A 119 8.70 -0.09 -19.29
CA GLY A 119 8.88 1.12 -18.49
C GLY A 119 7.76 1.42 -17.49
N SER A 120 6.66 0.66 -17.51
CA SER A 120 5.62 0.77 -16.48
C SER A 120 6.13 0.36 -15.09
N ILE A 121 5.42 0.79 -14.05
CA ILE A 121 5.68 0.38 -12.66
C ILE A 121 4.54 -0.52 -12.18
N PHE A 122 4.90 -1.70 -11.69
CA PHE A 122 4.00 -2.63 -11.01
C PHE A 122 4.17 -2.49 -9.50
N LEU A 123 3.12 -2.04 -8.81
CA LEU A 123 3.10 -1.84 -7.36
C LEU A 123 2.29 -2.95 -6.70
N SER A 124 2.91 -3.68 -5.77
CA SER A 124 2.22 -4.75 -5.02
C SER A 124 2.64 -4.76 -3.54
N GLY A 125 1.83 -5.38 -2.68
CA GLY A 125 2.08 -5.67 -1.27
C GLY A 125 2.12 -7.17 -1.01
N HIS A 126 1.29 -7.66 -0.07
CA HIS A 126 1.00 -9.06 0.23
C HIS A 126 2.14 -9.89 0.82
N THR A 127 3.33 -9.78 0.27
CA THR A 127 4.48 -10.59 0.74
C THR A 127 5.06 -10.08 2.05
N HIS A 128 4.77 -8.82 2.43
CA HIS A 128 5.35 -8.10 3.55
C HIS A 128 6.89 -7.96 3.47
N VAL A 129 7.44 -8.05 2.26
CA VAL A 129 8.87 -7.95 1.97
C VAL A 129 9.09 -6.83 0.95
N LYS A 130 10.00 -5.92 1.28
CA LYS A 130 10.38 -4.82 0.37
C LYS A 130 10.99 -5.36 -0.91
N MET A 131 10.65 -4.73 -2.03
CA MET A 131 11.20 -5.09 -3.33
C MET A 131 11.27 -3.84 -4.23
N ASP A 132 12.33 -3.75 -5.01
CA ASP A 132 12.49 -2.76 -6.09
C ASP A 132 13.42 -3.38 -7.15
N GLU A 133 12.85 -3.99 -8.16
CA GLU A 133 13.60 -4.70 -9.21
C GLU A 133 12.89 -4.57 -10.56
N VAL A 134 13.63 -4.81 -11.65
CA VAL A 134 13.08 -4.82 -13.01
C VAL A 134 12.92 -6.26 -13.47
N ARG A 135 11.70 -6.58 -13.94
CA ARG A 135 11.35 -7.86 -14.58
C ARG A 135 10.65 -7.60 -15.90
N GLU A 136 11.11 -8.21 -16.97
CA GLU A 136 10.51 -8.08 -18.31
C GLU A 136 10.30 -6.59 -18.73
N GLY A 137 11.24 -5.71 -18.36
CA GLY A 137 11.15 -4.28 -18.65
C GLY A 137 10.19 -3.48 -17.75
N ILE A 138 9.53 -4.15 -16.79
CA ILE A 138 8.61 -3.55 -15.80
C ILE A 138 9.33 -3.39 -14.47
N ARG A 139 9.28 -2.21 -13.86
CA ARG A 139 9.80 -2.00 -12.50
C ARG A 139 8.78 -2.51 -11.49
N CYS A 140 9.11 -3.60 -10.81
CA CYS A 140 8.29 -4.22 -9.78
C CYS A 140 8.69 -3.69 -8.40
N VAL A 141 7.75 -3.09 -7.69
CA VAL A 141 7.97 -2.43 -6.41
C VAL A 141 6.99 -2.96 -5.37
N ASN A 142 7.51 -3.24 -4.17
CA ASN A 142 6.72 -3.58 -2.99
C ASN A 142 7.19 -2.72 -1.81
N PRO A 143 6.32 -1.95 -1.16
CA PRO A 143 6.71 -1.10 -0.04
C PRO A 143 7.02 -1.88 1.25
N GLY A 144 6.84 -3.20 1.26
CA GLY A 144 6.85 -4.00 2.49
C GLY A 144 5.52 -3.87 3.24
N SER A 145 5.53 -4.16 4.54
CA SER A 145 4.35 -4.02 5.39
C SER A 145 4.53 -2.86 6.38
N VAL A 146 3.47 -2.09 6.55
CA VAL A 146 3.41 -1.04 7.57
C VAL A 146 3.44 -1.64 8.97
N SER A 147 2.77 -2.78 9.19
CA SER A 147 2.54 -3.30 10.55
C SER A 147 3.07 -4.69 10.86
N ILE A 148 3.23 -5.55 9.85
CA ILE A 148 3.64 -6.96 10.02
C ILE A 148 4.75 -7.31 9.01
N PRO A 149 5.95 -6.69 9.08
CA PRO A 149 7.03 -6.97 8.14
C PRO A 149 7.56 -8.40 8.30
N LYS A 150 7.99 -8.99 7.18
CA LYS A 150 8.68 -10.28 7.15
C LYS A 150 10.18 -10.14 6.80
N ASP A 151 10.63 -8.91 6.63
CA ASP A 151 12.02 -8.55 6.29
C ASP A 151 12.65 -7.59 7.30
N SER A 152 12.26 -7.72 8.56
CA SER A 152 12.82 -7.07 9.75
C SER A 152 12.56 -5.57 9.94
N SER A 153 11.81 -4.88 9.08
CA SER A 153 11.51 -3.47 9.32
C SER A 153 10.17 -3.02 8.77
N HIS A 154 9.43 -2.27 9.58
CA HIS A 154 8.20 -1.60 9.17
C HIS A 154 8.51 -0.54 8.11
N SER A 155 7.72 -0.47 7.05
CA SER A 155 8.07 0.38 5.92
C SER A 155 6.88 0.83 5.08
N CYS A 156 7.13 1.89 4.35
CA CYS A 156 6.37 2.35 3.20
C CYS A 156 7.32 3.02 2.20
N MET A 157 6.82 3.52 1.09
CA MET A 157 7.64 4.22 0.12
C MET A 157 7.07 5.59 -0.22
N VAL A 158 7.94 6.50 -0.64
CA VAL A 158 7.58 7.81 -1.16
C VAL A 158 8.11 7.90 -2.60
N TRP A 159 7.20 8.16 -3.51
CA TRP A 159 7.49 8.52 -4.89
C TRP A 159 7.40 10.04 -5.01
N ASP A 160 8.40 10.65 -5.61
CA ASP A 160 8.39 12.07 -5.94
C ASP A 160 8.99 12.29 -7.31
N SER A 161 8.15 12.62 -8.28
CA SER A 161 8.55 13.05 -9.64
C SER A 161 9.58 12.12 -10.30
N GLY A 162 9.40 10.80 -10.18
CA GLY A 162 10.29 9.80 -10.78
C GLY A 162 11.32 9.20 -9.80
N SER A 163 11.49 9.77 -8.62
CA SER A 163 12.35 9.24 -7.57
C SER A 163 11.56 8.43 -6.56
N LEU A 164 12.03 7.23 -6.25
CA LEU A 164 11.44 6.36 -5.23
C LEU A 164 12.40 6.22 -4.06
N ARG A 165 11.91 6.39 -2.83
CA ARG A 165 12.67 6.13 -1.61
C ARG A 165 11.85 5.30 -0.63
N THR A 166 12.51 4.40 0.06
CA THR A 166 11.93 3.63 1.17
C THR A 166 12.01 4.45 2.46
N VAL A 167 10.93 4.46 3.21
CA VAL A 167 10.86 4.96 4.59
C VAL A 167 10.77 3.75 5.51
N ILE A 168 11.68 3.67 6.45
CA ILE A 168 11.78 2.59 7.43
C ILE A 168 11.49 3.16 8.82
N TRP A 169 10.69 2.44 9.60
CA TRP A 169 10.50 2.68 11.01
C TRP A 169 11.12 1.52 11.80
N GLU A 170 11.97 1.86 12.75
CA GLU A 170 12.54 0.93 13.71
C GLU A 170 11.59 0.78 14.91
N GLU A 171 11.57 -0.40 15.52
CA GLU A 171 10.81 -0.67 16.75
C GLU A 171 11.34 0.13 17.95
#